data_b2f569e163823c9de51cdb419233d3c3
#
_entry.id   b2f569e163823c9de51cdb419233d3c3
#
_cell.length_a   1.000
_cell.length_b   1.000
_cell.length_c   1.000
_cell.angle_alpha   90.00
_cell.angle_beta   90.00
_cell.angle_gamma   90.00
#
_symmetry.space_group_name_H-M   'P 1'
#
loop_
_entity.id
_entity.type
_entity.pdbx_description
1 polymer ?
#
loop_
_entity_poly.entity_id
_entity_poly.type
_entity_poly.pdbx_seq_one_letter_code
_entity_poly.pdbx_strand_id
1 'polypeptide(L)'
;MRNSLTYDDIQLVPQYSTVPSRTQIDLKTLVSRRYGILNPIVASPMDTVCGLEMAYKIFLLGGVGCIHRFNSIEEQSKIIKELYHRIYSDEWGNQFESWGVMIDNWHSEIPHVPIMASIGVSESDKDRAKSLVDNGCNIIVIDVAHGHHKNVETML
;
A
#
# COMPACT_ATOMS: atom_id res chain seq x y z
N MET A 1 -35.01 8.50 9.05
CA MET A 1 -34.14 7.66 8.18
C MET A 1 -32.82 8.38 8.04
N ARG A 2 -31.70 7.63 8.12
CA ARG A 2 -30.38 8.16 7.71
C ARG A 2 -30.21 7.85 6.22
N ASN A 3 -29.91 8.83 5.40
CA ASN A 3 -29.59 8.61 3.99
C ASN A 3 -28.17 8.01 3.92
N SER A 4 -28.02 6.95 3.13
CA SER A 4 -26.74 6.38 2.75
C SER A 4 -26.52 6.68 1.27
N LEU A 5 -25.39 7.28 0.95
CA LEU A 5 -25.01 7.64 -0.42
C LEU A 5 -23.98 6.65 -0.95
N THR A 6 -24.05 6.37 -2.24
CA THR A 6 -23.04 5.63 -3.00
C THR A 6 -22.28 6.57 -3.93
N TYR A 7 -21.22 6.08 -4.58
CA TYR A 7 -20.50 6.89 -5.58
C TYR A 7 -21.36 7.24 -6.79
N ASP A 8 -22.42 6.47 -7.07
CA ASP A 8 -23.38 6.77 -8.14
C ASP A 8 -24.31 7.95 -7.79
N ASP A 9 -24.44 8.28 -6.51
CA ASP A 9 -25.28 9.35 -6.01
C ASP A 9 -24.56 10.71 -5.93
N ILE A 10 -23.23 10.74 -6.15
CA ILE A 10 -22.40 11.94 -5.96
C ILE A 10 -21.51 12.22 -7.16
N GLN A 11 -21.19 13.50 -7.34
CA GLN A 11 -20.22 13.96 -8.32
C GLN A 11 -19.25 14.95 -7.67
N LEU A 12 -18.01 14.98 -8.20
CA LEU A 12 -17.08 16.03 -7.82
C LEU A 12 -17.53 17.35 -8.41
N VAL A 13 -17.67 18.38 -7.58
CA VAL A 13 -18.00 19.73 -8.02
C VAL A 13 -16.77 20.34 -8.69
N PRO A 14 -16.84 20.74 -9.97
CA PRO A 14 -15.73 21.42 -10.64
C PRO A 14 -15.32 22.69 -9.89
N GLN A 15 -14.01 22.87 -9.73
CA GLN A 15 -13.43 24.04 -9.08
C GLN A 15 -12.65 24.87 -10.11
N TYR A 16 -12.48 26.15 -9.79
CA TYR A 16 -11.58 27.00 -10.58
C TYR A 16 -10.16 26.45 -10.54
N SER A 17 -9.52 26.32 -11.70
CA SER A 17 -8.16 25.79 -11.82
C SER A 17 -7.25 26.76 -12.55
N THR A 18 -6.05 26.96 -12.00
CA THR A 18 -4.95 27.69 -12.63
C THR A 18 -3.93 26.76 -13.30
N VAL A 19 -4.18 25.45 -13.29
CA VAL A 19 -3.29 24.43 -13.85
C VAL A 19 -3.34 24.51 -15.39
N PRO A 20 -2.24 24.89 -16.07
CA PRO A 20 -2.25 25.11 -17.52
C PRO A 20 -2.18 23.79 -18.31
N SER A 21 -1.65 22.72 -17.72
CA SER A 21 -1.52 21.41 -18.38
C SER A 21 -1.54 20.29 -17.35
N ARG A 22 -2.19 19.16 -17.72
CA ARG A 22 -2.17 17.92 -16.94
C ARG A 22 -0.75 17.36 -16.71
N THR A 23 0.22 17.71 -17.55
CA THR A 23 1.62 17.27 -17.39
C THR A 23 2.35 17.98 -16.25
N GLN A 24 1.75 19.03 -15.67
CA GLN A 24 2.30 19.78 -14.54
C GLN A 24 1.69 19.35 -13.20
N ILE A 25 0.84 18.32 -13.21
CA ILE A 25 0.24 17.78 -11.99
C ILE A 25 1.25 16.91 -11.26
N ASP A 26 1.53 17.20 -10.00
CA ASP A 26 2.25 16.32 -9.10
C ASP A 26 1.27 15.27 -8.54
N LEU A 27 1.56 13.98 -8.79
CA LEU A 27 0.73 12.85 -8.36
C LEU A 27 1.18 12.26 -7.03
N LYS A 28 2.29 12.74 -6.46
CA LYS A 28 2.81 12.23 -5.19
C LYS A 28 1.77 12.37 -4.09
N THR A 29 1.64 11.32 -3.28
CA THR A 29 0.70 11.31 -2.16
C THR A 29 1.17 10.40 -1.04
N LEU A 30 0.54 10.53 0.13
CA LEU A 30 0.75 9.63 1.26
C LEU A 30 -0.24 8.47 1.20
N VAL A 31 0.27 7.25 1.28
CA VAL A 31 -0.55 6.04 1.49
C VAL A 31 -0.78 5.79 2.99
N SER A 32 0.09 6.34 3.84
CA SER A 32 -0.07 6.38 5.29
C SER A 32 0.67 7.60 5.87
N ARG A 33 0.63 7.79 7.18
CA ARG A 33 1.30 8.93 7.82
C ARG A 33 2.83 8.99 7.60
N ARG A 34 3.44 7.86 7.24
CA ARG A 34 4.91 7.72 7.13
C ARG A 34 5.37 7.27 5.75
N TYR A 35 4.46 6.85 4.89
CA TYR A 35 4.80 6.25 3.61
C TYR A 35 4.16 7.00 2.46
N GLY A 36 4.98 7.46 1.54
CA GLY A 36 4.56 8.11 0.31
C GLY A 36 4.61 7.18 -0.89
N ILE A 37 3.88 7.55 -1.94
CA ILE A 37 3.93 6.92 -3.27
C ILE A 37 3.96 8.01 -4.34
N LEU A 38 4.63 7.73 -5.45
CA LEU A 38 4.78 8.67 -6.56
C LEU A 38 3.54 8.73 -7.44
N ASN A 39 2.82 7.61 -7.50
CA ASN A 39 1.62 7.42 -8.29
C ASN A 39 0.52 6.90 -7.37
N PRO A 40 -0.64 7.56 -7.24
CA PRO A 40 -1.68 7.22 -6.28
C PRO A 40 -2.48 5.97 -6.70
N ILE A 41 -1.76 4.87 -6.97
CA ILE A 41 -2.32 3.58 -7.35
C ILE A 41 -1.94 2.54 -6.31
N VAL A 42 -2.96 1.88 -5.75
CA VAL A 42 -2.82 0.74 -4.84
C VAL A 42 -3.46 -0.48 -5.49
N ALA A 43 -2.68 -1.53 -5.77
CA ALA A 43 -3.24 -2.79 -6.25
C ALA A 43 -3.94 -3.54 -5.11
N SER A 44 -5.20 -3.92 -5.34
CA SER A 44 -6.07 -4.55 -4.34
C SER A 44 -5.56 -5.91 -3.87
N PRO A 45 -5.80 -6.29 -2.59
CA PRO A 45 -5.37 -7.56 -2.00
C PRO A 45 -6.24 -8.74 -2.45
N MET A 46 -6.27 -9.01 -3.74
CA MET A 46 -7.01 -10.11 -4.35
C MET A 46 -6.04 -11.16 -4.89
N ASP A 47 -6.36 -12.43 -4.73
CA ASP A 47 -5.52 -13.56 -5.15
C ASP A 47 -5.21 -13.56 -6.66
N THR A 48 -6.16 -13.08 -7.47
CA THR A 48 -6.02 -12.95 -8.92
C THR A 48 -5.42 -11.63 -9.38
N VAL A 49 -5.15 -10.68 -8.46
CA VAL A 49 -4.68 -9.33 -8.79
C VAL A 49 -3.28 -9.08 -8.25
N CYS A 50 -3.06 -9.17 -6.95
CA CYS A 50 -1.83 -8.70 -6.32
C CYS A 50 -1.06 -9.81 -5.59
N GLY A 51 -0.28 -10.57 -6.34
CA GLY A 51 0.81 -11.40 -5.84
C GLY A 51 2.17 -10.67 -6.00
N LEU A 52 3.26 -11.43 -5.87
CA LEU A 52 4.63 -10.92 -5.91
C LEU A 52 4.91 -10.05 -7.16
N GLU A 53 4.60 -10.60 -8.35
CA GLU A 53 4.96 -9.93 -9.61
C GLU A 53 4.19 -8.61 -9.81
N MET A 54 2.90 -8.58 -9.48
CA MET A 54 2.10 -7.36 -9.57
C MET A 54 2.59 -6.33 -8.55
N ALA A 55 2.83 -6.72 -7.30
CA ALA A 55 3.31 -5.82 -6.28
C ALA A 55 4.65 -5.18 -6.66
N TYR A 56 5.56 -5.98 -7.22
CA TYR A 56 6.85 -5.47 -7.71
C TYR A 56 6.69 -4.55 -8.93
N LYS A 57 5.83 -4.89 -9.91
CA LYS A 57 5.59 -4.04 -11.09
C LYS A 57 4.93 -2.70 -10.74
N ILE A 58 3.93 -2.71 -9.85
CA ILE A 58 3.29 -1.47 -9.36
C ILE A 58 4.31 -0.61 -8.61
N PHE A 59 5.18 -1.22 -7.80
CA PHE A 59 6.28 -0.50 -7.16
C PHE A 59 7.17 0.21 -8.18
N LEU A 60 7.61 -0.47 -9.23
CA LEU A 60 8.43 0.14 -10.31
C LEU A 60 7.73 1.32 -11.01
N LEU A 61 6.40 1.35 -10.99
CA LEU A 61 5.57 2.44 -11.52
C LEU A 61 5.26 3.53 -10.49
N GLY A 62 5.85 3.44 -9.29
CA GLY A 62 5.67 4.44 -8.23
C GLY A 62 4.42 4.28 -7.37
N GLY A 63 3.67 3.21 -7.54
CA GLY A 63 2.53 2.84 -6.70
C GLY A 63 2.89 1.82 -5.63
N VAL A 64 1.89 1.14 -5.05
CA VAL A 64 2.08 0.05 -4.09
C VAL A 64 1.11 -1.09 -4.32
N GLY A 65 1.58 -2.34 -4.18
CA GLY A 65 0.75 -3.53 -4.21
C GLY A 65 0.49 -4.05 -2.80
N CYS A 66 -0.77 -4.38 -2.49
CA CYS A 66 -1.13 -5.04 -1.25
C CYS A 66 -1.19 -6.55 -1.48
N ILE A 67 -0.27 -7.31 -0.86
CA ILE A 67 -0.25 -8.78 -1.01
C ILE A 67 -1.47 -9.38 -0.31
N HIS A 68 -2.19 -10.23 -1.04
CA HIS A 68 -3.41 -10.86 -0.58
C HIS A 68 -3.15 -11.90 0.54
N ARG A 69 -4.19 -12.19 1.36
CA ARG A 69 -4.16 -13.13 2.48
C ARG A 69 -4.73 -14.53 2.17
N PHE A 70 -5.11 -14.79 0.92
CA PHE A 70 -5.71 -16.06 0.49
C PHE A 70 -4.65 -17.13 0.20
N ASN A 71 -3.76 -17.33 1.18
CA ASN A 71 -2.66 -18.30 1.19
C ASN A 71 -2.26 -18.59 2.64
N SER A 72 -1.31 -19.50 2.87
CA SER A 72 -0.78 -19.74 4.21
C SER A 72 0.03 -18.54 4.74
N ILE A 73 0.26 -18.49 6.04
CA ILE A 73 1.11 -17.46 6.65
C ILE A 73 2.53 -17.53 6.08
N GLU A 74 3.04 -18.76 5.93
CA GLU A 74 4.39 -19.02 5.41
C GLU A 74 4.54 -18.56 3.96
N GLU A 75 3.55 -18.85 3.12
CA GLU A 75 3.56 -18.43 1.71
C GLU A 75 3.50 -16.92 1.57
N GLN A 76 2.60 -16.25 2.32
CA GLN A 76 2.49 -14.80 2.28
C GLN A 76 3.78 -14.14 2.79
N SER A 77 4.35 -14.65 3.87
CA SER A 77 5.61 -14.15 4.44
C SER A 77 6.79 -14.34 3.49
N LYS A 78 6.83 -15.47 2.76
CA LYS A 78 7.83 -15.71 1.72
C LYS A 78 7.70 -14.71 0.56
N ILE A 79 6.48 -14.39 0.14
CA ILE A 79 6.23 -13.37 -0.89
C ILE A 79 6.73 -12.00 -0.41
N ILE A 80 6.42 -11.60 0.84
CA ILE A 80 6.88 -10.34 1.42
C ILE A 80 8.40 -10.27 1.48
N LYS A 81 9.04 -11.33 1.96
CA LYS A 81 10.51 -11.41 2.03
C LYS A 81 11.17 -11.27 0.65
N GLU A 82 10.62 -11.96 -0.34
CA GLU A 82 11.11 -11.88 -1.71
C GLU A 82 10.89 -10.48 -2.30
N LEU A 83 9.72 -9.88 -2.07
CA LEU A 83 9.41 -8.52 -2.49
C LEU A 83 10.39 -7.52 -1.86
N TYR A 84 10.64 -7.66 -0.55
CA TYR A 84 11.62 -6.86 0.18
C TYR A 84 13.01 -6.95 -0.46
N HIS A 85 13.48 -8.18 -0.72
CA HIS A 85 14.78 -8.39 -1.36
C HIS A 85 14.86 -7.76 -2.76
N ARG A 86 13.84 -7.91 -3.59
CA ARG A 86 13.80 -7.31 -4.93
C ARG A 86 13.81 -5.78 -4.87
N ILE A 87 13.11 -5.21 -3.90
CA ILE A 87 13.03 -3.75 -3.72
C ILE A 87 14.36 -3.19 -3.21
N TYR A 88 15.03 -3.88 -2.28
CA TYR A 88 16.24 -3.39 -1.61
C TYR A 88 17.55 -4.05 -2.10
N SER A 89 17.53 -4.80 -3.22
CA SER A 89 18.77 -5.34 -3.82
C SER A 89 19.60 -4.24 -4.45
N ASP A 90 20.93 -4.38 -4.41
CA ASP A 90 21.93 -3.40 -4.91
C ASP A 90 21.76 -2.99 -6.38
N GLU A 91 21.08 -3.81 -7.19
CA GLU A 91 20.82 -3.51 -8.61
C GLU A 91 19.92 -2.28 -8.82
N TRP A 92 19.17 -1.87 -7.80
CA TRP A 92 18.18 -0.78 -7.86
C TRP A 92 18.53 0.44 -7.02
N GLY A 93 19.71 0.47 -6.40
CA GLY A 93 20.19 1.60 -5.59
C GLY A 93 20.03 2.96 -6.29
N ASN A 94 20.29 3.02 -7.60
CA ASN A 94 20.14 4.24 -8.39
C ASN A 94 18.68 4.68 -8.62
N GLN A 95 17.69 3.77 -8.54
CA GLN A 95 16.27 4.14 -8.61
C GLN A 95 15.74 4.62 -7.25
N PHE A 96 16.34 4.13 -6.15
CA PHE A 96 16.04 4.67 -4.81
C PHE A 96 16.50 6.11 -4.64
N GLU A 97 17.59 6.53 -5.27
CA GLU A 97 18.00 7.93 -5.27
C GLU A 97 16.90 8.81 -5.87
N SER A 98 16.21 8.36 -6.91
CA SER A 98 15.08 9.09 -7.49
C SER A 98 13.84 9.10 -6.58
N TRP A 99 13.58 8.04 -5.81
CA TRP A 99 12.55 8.00 -4.78
C TRP A 99 12.97 8.79 -3.54
N GLY A 100 14.23 8.67 -3.10
CA GLY A 100 14.81 9.38 -1.97
C GLY A 100 14.82 10.88 -2.15
N VAL A 101 15.30 11.38 -3.27
CA VAL A 101 15.26 12.82 -3.61
C VAL A 101 13.82 13.37 -3.65
N MET A 102 12.84 12.53 -3.92
CA MET A 102 11.43 12.93 -3.89
C MET A 102 10.80 12.90 -2.48
N ILE A 103 11.39 12.17 -1.53
CA ILE A 103 10.92 12.04 -0.15
C ILE A 103 11.70 12.96 0.81
N ASP A 104 12.91 13.41 0.44
CA ASP A 104 13.77 14.28 1.26
C ASP A 104 13.12 15.61 1.68
N ASN A 105 12.10 16.06 0.99
CA ASN A 105 11.27 17.19 1.45
C ASN A 105 10.22 16.80 2.51
N TRP A 106 10.19 15.53 2.95
CA TRP A 106 9.17 15.00 3.86
C TRP A 106 9.75 14.40 5.15
N HIS A 107 10.57 15.18 5.87
CA HIS A 107 10.89 14.99 7.30
C HIS A 107 11.38 13.61 7.79
N SER A 108 11.96 12.74 6.97
CA SER A 108 12.58 11.51 7.50
C SER A 108 13.84 11.13 6.73
N GLU A 109 14.87 10.80 7.49
CA GLU A 109 16.22 10.49 7.04
C GLU A 109 16.36 9.15 6.27
N ILE A 110 15.26 8.43 6.00
CA ILE A 110 15.26 7.18 5.23
C ILE A 110 13.97 7.11 4.41
N PRO A 111 14.04 6.99 3.07
CA PRO A 111 12.86 6.74 2.25
C PRO A 111 12.31 5.35 2.54
N HIS A 112 11.22 5.29 3.29
CA HIS A 112 10.54 4.02 3.56
C HIS A 112 9.62 3.69 2.39
N VAL A 113 10.05 2.75 1.56
CA VAL A 113 9.19 2.17 0.52
C VAL A 113 8.06 1.38 1.17
N PRO A 114 6.80 1.64 0.81
CA PRO A 114 5.69 0.90 1.35
C PRO A 114 5.70 -0.55 0.85
N ILE A 115 5.77 -1.52 1.76
CA ILE A 115 5.54 -2.94 1.51
C ILE A 115 4.30 -3.33 2.28
N MET A 116 3.23 -3.64 1.54
CA MET A 116 1.88 -3.73 2.07
C MET A 116 1.34 -5.16 1.95
N ALA A 117 0.70 -5.65 3.00
CA ALA A 117 0.02 -6.94 2.99
C ALA A 117 -1.29 -6.91 3.77
N SER A 118 -2.25 -7.71 3.33
CA SER A 118 -3.55 -7.83 3.98
C SER A 118 -3.58 -8.97 5.00
N ILE A 119 -4.40 -8.77 6.04
CA ILE A 119 -4.75 -9.77 7.06
C ILE A 119 -6.27 -9.77 7.27
N GLY A 120 -6.79 -10.79 7.93
CA GLY A 120 -8.16 -10.82 8.44
C GLY A 120 -8.27 -10.30 9.88
N VAL A 121 -9.25 -10.84 10.63
CA VAL A 121 -9.54 -10.46 12.03
C VAL A 121 -9.69 -11.68 12.93
N SER A 122 -9.15 -12.84 12.54
CA SER A 122 -9.10 -14.04 13.35
C SER A 122 -7.90 -14.02 14.30
N GLU A 123 -7.88 -14.89 15.32
CA GLU A 123 -6.75 -14.97 16.24
C GLU A 123 -5.43 -15.34 15.51
N SER A 124 -5.50 -16.22 14.51
CA SER A 124 -4.36 -16.55 13.67
C SER A 124 -3.83 -15.40 12.81
N ASP A 125 -4.65 -14.36 12.56
CA ASP A 125 -4.21 -13.18 11.81
C ASP A 125 -3.26 -12.29 12.63
N LYS A 126 -3.21 -12.42 13.94
CA LYS A 126 -2.19 -11.78 14.79
C LYS A 126 -0.80 -12.38 14.52
N ASP A 127 -0.73 -13.72 14.46
CA ASP A 127 0.51 -14.42 14.13
C ASP A 127 0.93 -14.10 12.67
N ARG A 128 -0.04 -14.03 11.77
CA ARG A 128 0.17 -13.58 10.38
C ARG A 128 0.77 -12.18 10.35
N ALA A 129 0.17 -11.21 11.03
CA ALA A 129 0.67 -9.84 11.07
C ALA A 129 2.11 -9.78 11.57
N LYS A 130 2.42 -10.48 12.65
CA LYS A 130 3.77 -10.57 13.20
C LYS A 130 4.76 -11.17 12.20
N SER A 131 4.40 -12.30 11.59
CA SER A 131 5.25 -12.95 10.59
C SER A 131 5.52 -12.05 9.38
N LEU A 132 4.51 -11.30 8.92
CA LEU A 132 4.67 -10.35 7.80
C LEU A 132 5.64 -9.21 8.16
N VAL A 133 5.49 -8.63 9.35
CA VAL A 133 6.37 -7.55 9.83
C VAL A 133 7.82 -8.06 9.98
N ASP A 134 8.01 -9.24 10.55
CA ASP A 134 9.33 -9.88 10.72
C ASP A 134 10.03 -10.15 9.36
N ASN A 135 9.26 -10.22 8.27
CA ASN A 135 9.76 -10.42 6.90
C ASN A 135 9.81 -9.13 6.05
N GLY A 136 9.59 -7.95 6.66
CA GLY A 136 9.80 -6.66 6.01
C GLY A 136 8.52 -5.94 5.55
N CYS A 137 7.32 -6.46 5.86
CA CYS A 137 6.09 -5.72 5.68
C CYS A 137 6.04 -4.53 6.64
N ASN A 138 5.70 -3.35 6.15
CA ASN A 138 5.64 -2.14 6.97
C ASN A 138 4.27 -1.45 6.97
N ILE A 139 3.32 -1.95 6.17
CA ILE A 139 1.91 -1.53 6.19
C ILE A 139 1.02 -2.77 6.22
N ILE A 140 0.26 -2.93 7.29
CA ILE A 140 -0.74 -3.99 7.42
C ILE A 140 -2.12 -3.41 7.08
N VAL A 141 -2.85 -4.13 6.23
CA VAL A 141 -4.22 -3.80 5.82
C VAL A 141 -5.18 -4.83 6.40
N ILE A 142 -6.12 -4.42 7.23
CA ILE A 142 -7.20 -5.29 7.70
C ILE A 142 -8.25 -5.37 6.60
N ASP A 143 -8.26 -6.48 5.86
CA ASP A 143 -9.12 -6.72 4.71
C ASP A 143 -10.35 -7.52 5.11
N VAL A 144 -11.45 -6.82 5.37
CA VAL A 144 -12.75 -7.36 5.80
C VAL A 144 -13.89 -6.66 5.09
N ALA A 145 -15.02 -7.34 4.98
CA ALA A 145 -16.22 -6.80 4.32
C ALA A 145 -16.84 -5.59 5.05
N HIS A 146 -16.60 -5.45 6.36
CA HIS A 146 -17.16 -4.37 7.18
C HIS A 146 -16.15 -3.86 8.20
N GLY A 147 -15.50 -2.75 7.89
CA GLY A 147 -14.45 -2.17 8.73
C GLY A 147 -14.94 -1.64 10.09
N HIS A 148 -16.19 -1.22 10.19
CA HIS A 148 -16.80 -0.76 11.47
C HIS A 148 -17.40 -1.94 12.24
N HIS A 149 -16.54 -2.87 12.66
CA HIS A 149 -16.93 -4.10 13.36
C HIS A 149 -16.03 -4.33 14.57
N LYS A 150 -16.60 -4.92 15.64
CA LYS A 150 -15.90 -5.20 16.91
C LYS A 150 -14.61 -6.00 16.71
N ASN A 151 -14.60 -6.95 15.79
CA ASN A 151 -13.39 -7.76 15.53
C ASN A 151 -12.25 -6.92 14.96
N VAL A 152 -12.55 -5.88 14.18
CA VAL A 152 -11.53 -4.93 13.68
C VAL A 152 -10.97 -4.12 14.85
N GLU A 153 -11.83 -3.62 15.74
CA GLU A 153 -11.41 -2.92 16.96
C GLU A 153 -10.51 -3.79 17.85
N THR A 154 -10.82 -5.09 17.96
CA THR A 154 -10.01 -6.04 18.75
C THR A 154 -8.67 -6.36 18.10
N MET A 155 -8.57 -6.24 16.76
CA MET A 155 -7.35 -6.50 16.00
C MET A 155 -6.38 -5.29 16.02
N LEU A 156 -6.88 -4.09 16.17
CA LEU A 156 -6.11 -2.84 16.28
C LEU A 156 -5.47 -2.68 17.68
#